data_cb56e23e32084b3b44890bf101bd5638
#
_entry.id   cb56e23e32084b3b44890bf101bd5638
#
_cell.length_a   1.000
_cell.length_b   1.000
_cell.length_c   1.000
_cell.angle_alpha   90.00
_cell.angle_beta   90.00
_cell.angle_gamma   90.00
#
_symmetry.space_group_name_H-M   'P 1'
#
loop_
_entity.id
_entity.type
_entity.pdbx_description
1 polymer ?
#
loop_
_entity_poly.entity_id
_entity_poly.type
_entity_poly.pdbx_seq_one_letter_code
_entity_poly.pdbx_strand_id
1 'polypeptide(L)' 'MQLVSHCYYTNGTQHIRLVASYVYNQEEVVRFDSDVGEFRAVTELGRSWAEYFNSQKDYLEQMRAAVD' A
#
# COMPACT_ATOMS: atom_id res chain seq x y z
N MET A 1 2.80 7.48 18.37
CA MET A 1 3.14 6.29 17.59
C MET A 1 3.00 6.60 16.14
N GLN A 2 3.92 6.11 15.34
CA GLN A 2 3.97 6.49 13.95
C GLN A 2 3.69 5.30 13.05
N LEU A 3 2.99 5.57 11.96
CA LEU A 3 2.81 4.62 10.90
C LEU A 3 3.97 4.82 9.91
N VAL A 4 4.81 3.81 9.77
CA VAL A 4 5.99 3.87 8.91
C VAL A 4 5.70 3.11 7.63
N SER A 5 6.05 3.70 6.50
CA SER A 5 5.83 3.02 5.22
C SER A 5 7.15 2.66 4.56
N HIS A 6 7.16 1.50 3.94
CA HIS A 6 8.28 1.01 3.14
C HIS A 6 7.75 0.68 1.76
N CYS A 7 8.41 1.20 0.73
CA CYS A 7 7.97 0.97 -0.65
C CYS A 7 9.03 0.17 -1.39
N TYR A 8 8.58 -0.82 -2.12
CA TYR A 8 9.45 -1.69 -2.91
C TYR A 8 8.96 -1.73 -4.34
N TYR A 9 9.89 -1.56 -5.28
CA TYR A 9 9.58 -1.69 -6.70
C TYR A 9 10.23 -2.96 -7.20
N THR A 10 9.45 -3.78 -7.89
CA THR A 10 9.96 -4.96 -8.57
C THR A 10 9.81 -4.71 -10.07
N ASN A 11 10.90 -4.87 -10.81
CA ASN A 11 10.92 -4.59 -12.23
C ASN A 11 11.18 -5.88 -12.98
N GLY A 12 10.13 -6.45 -13.56
CA GLY A 12 10.25 -7.60 -14.44
C GLY A 12 10.46 -7.15 -15.89
N THR A 13 10.44 -8.10 -16.81
CA THR A 13 10.74 -7.81 -18.21
C THR A 13 9.71 -6.86 -18.83
N GLN A 14 8.44 -7.01 -18.46
CA GLN A 14 7.37 -6.19 -19.03
C GLN A 14 6.41 -5.69 -17.95
N HIS A 15 6.85 -5.71 -16.70
CA HIS A 15 5.93 -5.43 -15.61
C HIS A 15 6.67 -4.80 -14.45
N ILE A 16 6.15 -3.66 -14.00
CA ILE A 16 6.66 -2.98 -12.82
C ILE A 16 5.59 -3.12 -11.74
N ARG A 17 6.02 -3.55 -10.56
CA ARG A 17 5.12 -3.76 -9.44
C ARG A 17 5.59 -2.93 -8.26
N LEU A 18 4.66 -2.20 -7.67
CA LEU A 18 4.89 -1.44 -6.44
C LEU A 18 4.19 -2.14 -5.30
N VAL A 19 4.92 -2.42 -4.24
CA VAL A 19 4.35 -2.91 -3.00
C VAL A 19 4.73 -1.94 -1.89
N ALA A 20 3.74 -1.37 -1.23
CA ALA A 20 3.96 -0.45 -0.10
C ALA A 20 3.47 -1.14 1.17
N SER A 21 4.37 -1.22 2.15
CA SER A 21 4.07 -1.86 3.42
C SER A 21 3.98 -0.78 4.49
N TYR A 22 2.90 -0.80 5.27
CA TYR A 22 2.68 0.16 6.35
C TYR A 22 2.79 -0.58 7.67
N VAL A 23 3.71 -0.11 8.50
CA VAL A 23 4.10 -0.79 9.74
C VAL A 23 3.73 0.08 10.94
N TYR A 24 3.05 -0.50 11.89
CA TYR A 24 2.68 0.14 13.15
C TYR A 24 3.11 -0.79 14.28
N ASN A 25 3.91 -0.25 15.23
CA ASN A 25 4.44 -1.05 16.34
C ASN A 25 5.20 -2.29 15.84
N GLN A 26 6.04 -2.10 14.80
CA GLN A 26 6.88 -3.16 14.25
C GLN A 26 6.07 -4.29 13.61
N GLU A 27 4.81 -4.02 13.28
CA GLU A 27 3.95 -5.01 12.64
C GLU A 27 3.34 -4.43 11.39
N GLU A 28 3.45 -5.14 10.28
CA GLU A 28 2.81 -4.71 9.05
C GLU A 28 1.30 -4.81 9.21
N VAL A 29 0.60 -3.71 9.01
CA VAL A 29 -0.85 -3.68 9.22
C VAL A 29 -1.63 -3.45 7.95
N VAL A 30 -1.04 -2.73 6.97
CA VAL A 30 -1.70 -2.42 5.70
C VAL A 30 -0.69 -2.59 4.59
N ARG A 31 -1.16 -3.02 3.43
CA ARG A 31 -0.30 -3.17 2.25
C ARG A 31 -1.03 -2.67 1.02
N PHE A 32 -0.31 -1.92 0.19
CA PHE A 32 -0.76 -1.59 -1.15
C PHE A 32 0.05 -2.40 -2.13
N ASP A 33 -0.63 -3.05 -3.07
CA ASP A 33 0.03 -3.81 -4.12
C ASP A 33 -0.54 -3.32 -5.44
N SER A 34 0.31 -2.83 -6.32
CA SER A 34 -0.16 -2.27 -7.58
C SER A 34 -0.87 -3.31 -8.45
N ASP A 35 -0.55 -4.59 -8.28
CA ASP A 35 -1.24 -5.65 -8.99
C ASP A 35 -2.66 -5.84 -8.49
N VAL A 36 -2.93 -5.47 -7.24
CA VAL A 36 -4.28 -5.49 -6.67
C VAL A 36 -5.01 -4.17 -6.95
N GLY A 37 -4.30 -3.06 -6.85
CA GLY A 37 -4.84 -1.74 -7.17
C GLY A 37 -5.50 -1.04 -6.01
N GLU A 38 -5.44 -1.59 -4.82
CA GLU A 38 -6.03 -0.95 -3.64
C GLU A 38 -5.30 -1.38 -2.38
N PHE A 39 -5.54 -0.66 -1.30
CA PHE A 39 -4.96 -1.01 -0.01
C PHE A 39 -5.72 -2.17 0.60
N ARG A 40 -4.99 -3.08 1.22
CA ARG A 40 -5.57 -4.24 1.89
C ARG A 40 -5.04 -4.31 3.31
N ALA A 41 -5.91 -4.67 4.25
CA ALA A 41 -5.48 -4.87 5.63
C ALA A 41 -4.72 -6.18 5.73
N VAL A 42 -3.56 -6.13 6.40
CA VAL A 42 -2.78 -7.33 6.69
C VAL A 42 -3.22 -7.91 8.04
N THR A 43 -3.55 -7.00 8.98
CA THR A 43 -4.04 -7.42 10.29
C THR A 43 -5.34 -6.71 10.59
N GLU A 44 -6.04 -7.18 11.61
CA GLU A 44 -7.28 -6.56 12.03
C GLU A 44 -7.08 -5.08 12.35
N LEU A 45 -5.95 -4.75 12.95
CA LEU A 45 -5.65 -3.36 13.29
C LEU A 45 -5.60 -2.46 12.06
N GLY A 46 -5.19 -3.00 10.92
CA GLY A 46 -5.05 -2.23 9.69
C GLY A 46 -6.33 -2.00 8.92
N ARG A 47 -7.45 -2.59 9.34
CA ARG A 47 -8.68 -2.51 8.54
C ARG A 47 -9.19 -1.09 8.39
N SER A 48 -9.24 -0.34 9.47
CA SER A 48 -9.72 1.04 9.38
C SER A 48 -8.77 1.90 8.56
N TRP A 49 -7.46 1.65 8.67
CA TRP A 49 -6.49 2.38 7.86
C TRP A 49 -6.61 2.04 6.37
N ALA A 50 -6.83 0.76 6.04
CA ALA A 50 -7.01 0.38 4.64
C ALA A 50 -8.25 1.06 4.06
N GLU A 51 -9.34 1.08 4.81
CA GLU A 51 -10.56 1.77 4.36
C GLU A 51 -10.32 3.26 4.20
N TYR A 52 -9.60 3.86 5.14
CA TYR A 52 -9.29 5.28 5.06
C TYR A 52 -8.46 5.59 3.81
N PHE A 53 -7.40 4.83 3.57
CA PHE A 53 -6.55 5.07 2.40
C PHE A 53 -7.31 4.86 1.10
N ASN A 54 -8.15 3.83 1.04
CA ASN A 54 -8.92 3.56 -0.18
C ASN A 54 -9.96 4.64 -0.44
N SER A 55 -10.40 5.36 0.60
CA SER A 55 -11.35 6.45 0.43
C SER A 55 -10.69 7.74 -0.05
N GLN A 56 -9.37 7.84 0.05
CA GLN A 56 -8.62 9.00 -0.41
C GLN A 56 -8.29 8.80 -1.88
N LYS A 57 -9.22 9.19 -2.75
CA LYS A 57 -9.14 8.88 -4.18
C LYS A 57 -7.88 9.44 -4.82
N ASP A 58 -7.49 10.66 -4.47
CA ASP A 58 -6.30 11.28 -5.05
C ASP A 58 -5.05 10.47 -4.68
N TYR A 59 -4.96 10.07 -3.42
CA TYR A 59 -3.81 9.31 -2.97
C TYR A 59 -3.77 7.93 -3.62
N LEU A 60 -4.93 7.28 -3.72
CA LEU A 60 -5.03 5.97 -4.34
C LEU A 60 -4.60 6.03 -5.80
N GLU A 61 -5.02 7.08 -6.51
CA GLU A 61 -4.62 7.26 -7.91
C GLU A 61 -3.13 7.51 -8.04
N GLN A 62 -2.56 8.28 -7.10
CA GLN A 62 -1.12 8.50 -7.11
C GLN A 62 -0.36 7.18 -6.94
N MET A 63 -0.83 6.33 -6.05
CA MET A 63 -0.18 5.04 -5.83
C MET A 63 -0.29 4.16 -7.07
N ARG A 64 -1.44 4.16 -7.73
CA ARG A 64 -1.62 3.39 -8.96
C ARG A 64 -0.74 3.91 -10.07
N ALA A 65 -0.59 5.22 -10.16
CA ALA A 65 0.19 5.85 -11.23
C ALA A 65 1.70 5.69 -11.01
N ALA A 66 2.12 5.31 -9.83
CA ALA A 66 3.56 5.24 -9.51
C ALA A 66 4.29 4.19 -10.35
N VAL A 67 3.56 3.25 -10.94
CA VAL A 67 4.17 2.20 -11.78
C VAL A 67 4.03 2.48 -13.27
N ASP A 68 3.46 3.61 -13.64
CA ASP A 68 3.30 3.98 -15.05
C ASP A 68 4.54 4.66 -15.61
#